data_1486b6bb9ceb0b29221ef44d09308a4e
#
_entry.id   1486b6bb9ceb0b29221ef44d09308a4e
#
_cell.length_a   1.000
_cell.length_b   1.000
_cell.length_c   1.000
_cell.angle_alpha   90.00
_cell.angle_beta   90.00
_cell.angle_gamma   90.00
#
_symmetry.space_group_name_H-M   'P 1'
#
loop_
_entity.id
_entity.type
_entity.pdbx_description
1 polymer ?
#
loop_
_entity_poly.entity_id
_entity_poly.type
_entity_poly.pdbx_seq_one_letter_code
_entity_poly.pdbx_strand_id
1 'polypeptide(L)'
;MTYLNLVNNVLRRLREDVVTTVTNNTYSTMVGDFVNDAKELVETAWDWSALRSTLTITTAADDYTYSLTGSGDKGKVFRIINDTSNCELQYQTQAWFDNEFFVNNPTSGAPKYFTYNGVDASGDTQIDVYPKPDGVYSLKAKLVNRNAALSSDSDTLAIPSQPVIHMAVALLARERGETGGTSTPEYFAIADRYLSDAIAMDAQKHPEETIFYTP
;
A
#
# COMPACT_ATOMS: atom_id res chain seq x y z
N MET A 1 -3.59 -13.08 -10.13
CA MET A 1 -4.32 -13.04 -11.42
C MET A 1 -3.65 -12.00 -12.29
N THR A 2 -3.47 -12.23 -13.60
CA THR A 2 -2.84 -11.25 -14.50
C THR A 2 -3.79 -10.11 -14.85
N TYR A 3 -3.23 -8.96 -15.26
CA TYR A 3 -4.00 -7.78 -15.63
C TYR A 3 -4.99 -8.06 -16.76
N LEU A 4 -4.52 -8.71 -17.84
CA LEU A 4 -5.41 -9.14 -18.93
C LEU A 4 -6.57 -10.03 -18.44
N ASN A 5 -6.28 -10.96 -17.52
CA ASN A 5 -7.32 -11.83 -16.97
C ASN A 5 -8.32 -11.07 -16.08
N LEU A 6 -7.89 -10.03 -15.37
CA LEU A 6 -8.80 -9.15 -14.60
C LEU A 6 -9.74 -8.41 -15.55
N VAL A 7 -9.19 -7.75 -16.59
CA VAL A 7 -9.97 -7.03 -17.61
C VAL A 7 -10.97 -7.97 -18.27
N ASN A 8 -10.54 -9.15 -18.73
CA ASN A 8 -11.43 -10.13 -19.36
C ASN A 8 -12.50 -10.68 -18.41
N ASN A 9 -12.24 -10.77 -17.10
CA ASN A 9 -13.25 -11.13 -16.11
C ASN A 9 -14.30 -10.04 -15.94
N VAL A 10 -13.90 -8.78 -15.98
CA VAL A 10 -14.83 -7.63 -15.95
C VAL A 10 -15.68 -7.59 -17.21
N LEU A 11 -15.05 -7.68 -18.41
CA LEU A 11 -15.75 -7.70 -19.69
C LEU A 11 -16.83 -8.79 -19.75
N ARG A 12 -16.52 -10.01 -19.35
CA ARG A 12 -17.51 -11.12 -19.31
C ARG A 12 -18.71 -10.81 -18.40
N ARG A 13 -18.51 -10.14 -17.26
CA ARG A 13 -19.61 -9.74 -16.38
C ARG A 13 -20.48 -8.64 -16.98
N LEU A 14 -19.89 -7.80 -17.81
CA LEU A 14 -20.58 -6.76 -18.58
C LEU A 14 -21.17 -7.28 -19.89
N ARG A 15 -21.06 -8.59 -20.18
CA ARG A 15 -21.50 -9.26 -21.42
C ARG A 15 -20.84 -8.72 -22.68
N GLU A 16 -19.58 -8.31 -22.55
CA GLU A 16 -18.73 -7.83 -23.62
C GLU A 16 -17.76 -8.92 -24.09
N ASP A 17 -17.26 -8.78 -25.31
CA ASP A 17 -16.27 -9.69 -25.85
C ASP A 17 -14.92 -9.58 -25.13
N VAL A 18 -14.29 -10.73 -24.93
CA VAL A 18 -12.94 -10.79 -24.34
C VAL A 18 -11.89 -10.30 -25.35
N VAL A 19 -10.81 -9.77 -24.82
CA VAL A 19 -9.71 -9.21 -25.61
C VAL A 19 -8.43 -10.03 -25.46
N THR A 20 -7.53 -9.92 -26.41
CA THR A 20 -6.21 -10.60 -26.40
C THR A 20 -5.12 -9.77 -25.72
N THR A 21 -5.32 -8.45 -25.62
CA THR A 21 -4.48 -7.49 -24.88
C THR A 21 -5.35 -6.44 -24.25
N VAL A 22 -4.92 -5.82 -23.16
CA VAL A 22 -5.68 -4.74 -22.48
C VAL A 22 -5.84 -3.54 -23.40
N THR A 23 -4.84 -3.26 -24.24
CA THR A 23 -4.86 -2.14 -25.19
C THR A 23 -5.47 -2.49 -26.55
N ASN A 24 -6.25 -3.56 -26.67
CA ASN A 24 -6.83 -4.02 -27.93
C ASN A 24 -7.75 -2.99 -28.58
N ASN A 25 -8.52 -2.26 -27.79
CA ASN A 25 -9.38 -1.18 -28.23
C ASN A 25 -9.58 -0.15 -27.10
N THR A 26 -10.17 1.00 -27.41
CA THR A 26 -10.39 2.09 -26.47
C THR A 26 -11.22 1.66 -25.26
N TYR A 27 -12.23 0.80 -25.49
CA TYR A 27 -13.10 0.33 -24.43
C TYR A 27 -12.34 -0.60 -23.45
N SER A 28 -11.56 -1.56 -23.96
CA SER A 28 -10.76 -2.46 -23.09
C SER A 28 -9.68 -1.69 -22.31
N THR A 29 -9.11 -0.64 -22.90
CA THR A 29 -8.16 0.26 -22.18
C THR A 29 -8.89 0.98 -21.05
N MET A 30 -10.05 1.54 -21.28
CA MET A 30 -10.88 2.18 -20.25
C MET A 30 -11.25 1.18 -19.13
N VAL A 31 -11.62 -0.05 -19.48
CA VAL A 31 -11.87 -1.11 -18.46
C VAL A 31 -10.61 -1.37 -17.64
N GLY A 32 -9.43 -1.35 -18.27
CA GLY A 32 -8.15 -1.46 -17.59
C GLY A 32 -7.92 -0.35 -16.57
N ASP A 33 -8.23 0.89 -16.91
CA ASP A 33 -8.14 2.04 -16.00
C ASP A 33 -9.07 1.84 -14.78
N PHE A 34 -10.32 1.45 -14.99
CA PHE A 34 -11.24 1.12 -13.89
C PHE A 34 -10.78 -0.07 -13.03
N VAL A 35 -10.09 -1.05 -13.60
CA VAL A 35 -9.46 -2.13 -12.82
C VAL A 35 -8.35 -1.59 -11.92
N ASN A 36 -7.55 -0.63 -12.39
CA ASN A 36 -6.53 0.03 -11.57
C ASN A 36 -7.15 0.91 -10.47
N ASP A 37 -8.21 1.67 -10.77
CA ASP A 37 -8.96 2.45 -9.78
C ASP A 37 -9.55 1.53 -8.70
N ALA A 38 -10.16 0.43 -9.10
CA ALA A 38 -10.70 -0.58 -8.18
C ALA A 38 -9.59 -1.22 -7.33
N LYS A 39 -8.42 -1.51 -7.94
CA LYS A 39 -7.24 -2.01 -7.22
C LYS A 39 -6.81 -1.03 -6.14
N GLU A 40 -6.71 0.26 -6.46
CA GLU A 40 -6.30 1.29 -5.50
C GLU A 40 -7.29 1.40 -4.33
N LEU A 41 -8.60 1.38 -4.61
CA LEU A 41 -9.65 1.38 -3.57
C LEU A 41 -9.52 0.17 -2.64
N VAL A 42 -9.34 -1.03 -3.18
CA VAL A 42 -9.19 -2.26 -2.40
C VAL A 42 -7.88 -2.30 -1.62
N GLU A 43 -6.75 -1.85 -2.21
CA GLU A 43 -5.46 -1.76 -1.51
C GLU A 43 -5.48 -0.74 -0.37
N THR A 44 -6.28 0.32 -0.51
CA THR A 44 -6.40 1.37 0.51
C THR A 44 -7.29 0.95 1.68
N ALA A 45 -8.24 0.03 1.45
CA ALA A 45 -9.21 -0.37 2.44
C ALA A 45 -8.61 -1.20 3.60
N TRP A 46 -7.47 -1.88 3.39
CA TRP A 46 -6.87 -2.76 4.38
C TRP A 46 -5.34 -2.84 4.26
N ASP A 47 -4.65 -3.14 5.36
CA ASP A 47 -3.20 -3.38 5.38
C ASP A 47 -2.89 -4.85 5.00
N TRP A 48 -3.10 -5.17 3.73
CA TRP A 48 -3.00 -6.53 3.20
C TRP A 48 -1.69 -7.21 3.53
N SER A 49 -1.76 -8.43 4.04
CA SER A 49 -0.58 -9.26 4.32
C SER A 49 0.29 -9.50 3.08
N ALA A 50 -0.34 -9.56 1.91
CA ALA A 50 0.34 -9.75 0.62
C ALA A 50 1.17 -8.51 0.17
N LEU A 51 0.91 -7.33 0.73
CA LEU A 51 1.62 -6.09 0.46
C LEU A 51 2.71 -5.78 1.50
N ARG A 52 2.86 -6.63 2.52
CA ARG A 52 3.89 -6.45 3.55
C ARG A 52 5.27 -6.76 2.99
N SER A 53 6.20 -5.85 3.23
CA SER A 53 7.59 -5.97 2.81
C SER A 53 8.54 -5.51 3.92
N THR A 54 9.83 -5.83 3.74
CA THR A 54 10.89 -5.36 4.62
C THR A 54 11.92 -4.65 3.78
N LEU A 55 12.10 -3.36 4.04
CA LEU A 55 13.21 -2.59 3.47
C LEU A 55 14.36 -2.53 4.44
N THR A 56 15.58 -2.63 3.92
CA THR A 56 16.81 -2.43 4.71
C THR A 56 17.40 -1.09 4.35
N ILE A 57 17.57 -0.24 5.36
CA ILE A 57 18.20 1.06 5.26
C ILE A 57 19.56 0.96 5.93
N THR A 58 20.61 1.41 5.26
CA THR A 58 21.94 1.49 5.81
C THR A 58 22.22 2.94 6.17
N THR A 59 22.50 3.23 7.45
CA THR A 59 22.79 4.59 7.88
C THR A 59 24.23 4.98 7.57
N ALA A 60 24.48 6.27 7.51
CA ALA A 60 25.81 6.88 7.44
C ALA A 60 26.03 7.78 8.66
N ALA A 61 27.28 7.97 9.04
CA ALA A 61 27.61 8.89 10.13
C ALA A 61 27.18 10.34 9.75
N ASP A 62 26.62 11.02 10.73
CA ASP A 62 26.15 12.41 10.58
C ASP A 62 24.98 12.65 9.63
N ASP A 63 24.41 11.63 9.03
CA ASP A 63 23.17 11.71 8.24
C ASP A 63 21.98 11.19 9.09
N TYR A 64 20.83 11.86 9.01
CA TYR A 64 19.67 11.50 9.82
C TYR A 64 18.37 11.33 9.01
N THR A 65 18.38 11.73 7.72
CA THR A 65 17.22 11.58 6.83
C THR A 65 17.46 10.45 5.83
N TYR A 66 16.51 9.52 5.75
CA TYR A 66 16.61 8.34 4.88
C TYR A 66 15.35 8.12 4.09
N SER A 67 15.49 7.82 2.79
CA SER A 67 14.38 7.44 1.93
C SER A 67 14.10 5.93 2.04
N LEU A 68 12.84 5.58 2.14
CA LEU A 68 12.34 4.20 2.06
C LEU A 68 12.20 3.80 0.58
N THR A 69 13.33 3.61 -0.11
CA THR A 69 13.37 3.41 -1.56
C THR A 69 12.41 2.32 -2.02
N GLY A 70 11.51 2.66 -2.94
CA GLY A 70 10.49 1.76 -3.48
C GLY A 70 9.21 1.69 -2.64
N SER A 71 9.07 2.50 -1.58
CA SER A 71 7.83 2.55 -0.79
C SER A 71 6.74 3.41 -1.43
N GLY A 72 7.12 4.32 -2.33
CA GLY A 72 6.22 5.36 -2.83
C GLY A 72 5.71 6.29 -1.71
N ASP A 73 4.77 7.15 -2.05
CA ASP A 73 4.13 8.10 -1.14
C ASP A 73 3.10 7.47 -0.18
N LYS A 74 2.67 6.24 -0.49
CA LYS A 74 1.61 5.51 0.22
C LYS A 74 2.15 4.40 1.12
N GLY A 75 3.46 4.30 1.30
CA GLY A 75 4.11 3.31 2.17
C GLY A 75 3.76 3.53 3.64
N LYS A 76 3.14 2.53 4.30
CA LYS A 76 2.82 2.59 5.74
C LYS A 76 3.82 1.74 6.51
N VAL A 77 4.62 2.40 7.34
CA VAL A 77 5.58 1.72 8.22
C VAL A 77 4.88 1.24 9.48
N PHE A 78 5.02 -0.04 9.82
CA PHE A 78 4.52 -0.60 11.08
C PHE A 78 5.57 -0.53 12.18
N ARG A 79 6.82 -0.84 11.83
CA ARG A 79 7.89 -0.90 12.81
C ARG A 79 9.23 -0.75 12.09
N ILE A 80 10.20 -0.15 12.79
CA ILE A 80 11.60 -0.11 12.35
C ILE A 80 12.45 -0.75 13.43
N ILE A 81 13.31 -1.67 13.03
CA ILE A 81 14.22 -2.37 13.92
C ILE A 81 15.66 -2.00 13.53
N ASN A 82 16.44 -1.53 14.49
CA ASN A 82 17.88 -1.42 14.34
C ASN A 82 18.50 -2.79 14.61
N ASP A 83 18.80 -3.52 13.54
CA ASP A 83 19.35 -4.87 13.59
C ASP A 83 20.78 -4.90 14.16
N THR A 84 21.54 -3.82 13.97
CA THR A 84 22.91 -3.69 14.50
C THR A 84 22.93 -3.55 16.03
N SER A 85 21.96 -2.78 16.57
CA SER A 85 21.88 -2.50 18.02
C SER A 85 20.83 -3.34 18.74
N ASN A 86 20.13 -4.24 18.04
CA ASN A 86 19.04 -5.09 18.55
C ASN A 86 17.95 -4.30 19.30
N CYS A 87 17.55 -3.14 18.77
CA CYS A 87 16.50 -2.33 19.36
C CYS A 87 15.44 -1.92 18.33
N GLU A 88 14.20 -1.72 18.79
CA GLU A 88 13.12 -1.16 17.99
C GLU A 88 13.13 0.35 18.11
N LEU A 89 12.97 1.05 16.98
CA LEU A 89 12.83 2.49 16.95
C LEU A 89 11.38 2.87 17.32
N GLN A 90 11.25 3.83 18.20
CA GLN A 90 9.96 4.37 18.61
C GLN A 90 9.58 5.57 17.74
N TYR A 91 8.32 5.62 17.30
CA TYR A 91 7.80 6.80 16.61
C TYR A 91 7.71 7.99 17.54
N GLN A 92 8.18 9.14 17.08
CA GLN A 92 8.04 10.44 17.74
C GLN A 92 7.44 11.47 16.78
N THR A 93 6.85 12.54 17.33
CA THR A 93 6.27 13.61 16.52
C THR A 93 7.33 14.46 15.84
N GLN A 94 7.00 15.07 14.71
CA GLN A 94 7.89 16.03 14.03
C GLN A 94 8.33 17.16 14.96
N ALA A 95 7.41 17.72 15.75
CA ALA A 95 7.75 18.81 16.70
C ALA A 95 8.78 18.36 17.76
N TRP A 96 8.77 17.11 18.17
CA TRP A 96 9.78 16.57 19.08
C TRP A 96 11.15 16.52 18.38
N PHE A 97 11.19 16.05 17.12
CA PHE A 97 12.41 16.03 16.31
C PHE A 97 12.97 17.42 16.09
N ASP A 98 12.12 18.39 15.74
CA ASP A 98 12.55 19.79 15.55
C ASP A 98 13.18 20.38 16.83
N ASN A 99 12.64 20.06 18.00
CA ASN A 99 13.24 20.46 19.27
C ASN A 99 14.61 19.80 19.50
N GLU A 100 14.75 18.50 19.23
CA GLU A 100 16.02 17.79 19.43
C GLU A 100 17.10 18.20 18.43
N PHE A 101 16.74 18.53 17.18
CA PHE A 101 17.71 18.92 16.14
C PHE A 101 18.03 20.41 16.09
N PHE A 102 17.06 21.28 16.38
CA PHE A 102 17.21 22.72 16.14
C PHE A 102 17.20 23.57 17.42
N VAL A 103 16.61 23.09 18.52
CA VAL A 103 16.57 23.81 19.80
C VAL A 103 17.61 23.24 20.77
N ASN A 104 17.70 21.93 20.86
CA ASN A 104 18.70 21.23 21.66
C ASN A 104 19.96 20.94 20.81
N ASN A 105 21.08 20.64 21.44
CA ASN A 105 22.24 20.11 20.73
C ASN A 105 21.96 18.63 20.40
N PRO A 106 21.88 18.22 19.11
CA PRO A 106 21.59 16.85 18.75
C PRO A 106 22.67 15.91 19.28
N THR A 107 22.23 14.83 19.92
CA THR A 107 23.14 13.78 20.35
C THR A 107 23.47 12.84 19.19
N SER A 108 24.70 12.30 19.18
CA SER A 108 25.13 11.31 18.20
C SER A 108 25.16 9.92 18.83
N GLY A 109 24.78 8.89 18.08
CA GLY A 109 24.76 7.51 18.56
C GLY A 109 23.83 6.61 17.77
N ALA A 110 23.56 5.41 18.30
CA ALA A 110 22.65 4.45 17.68
C ALA A 110 21.22 5.00 17.61
N PRO A 111 20.55 5.00 16.44
CA PRO A 111 19.17 5.44 16.28
C PRO A 111 18.19 4.65 17.17
N LYS A 112 17.29 5.37 17.86
CA LYS A 112 16.24 4.83 18.75
C LYS A 112 14.84 5.36 18.44
N TYR A 113 14.76 6.51 17.76
CA TYR A 113 13.50 7.17 17.42
C TYR A 113 13.44 7.46 15.92
N PHE A 114 12.24 7.53 15.39
CA PHE A 114 12.02 7.93 14.01
C PHE A 114 10.77 8.79 13.87
N THR A 115 10.71 9.58 12.81
CA THR A 115 9.52 10.32 12.37
C THR A 115 9.43 10.29 10.85
N TYR A 116 8.27 10.64 10.32
CA TYR A 116 8.11 10.84 8.86
C TYR A 116 8.51 12.25 8.47
N ASN A 117 9.25 12.39 7.37
CA ASN A 117 9.72 13.66 6.84
C ASN A 117 9.34 13.87 5.36
N GLY A 118 8.07 13.60 5.01
CA GLY A 118 7.56 13.80 3.66
C GLY A 118 8.02 12.72 2.67
N VAL A 119 8.26 13.12 1.43
CA VAL A 119 8.69 12.26 0.32
C VAL A 119 9.92 12.85 -0.37
N ASP A 120 10.73 12.00 -0.97
CA ASP A 120 11.89 12.42 -1.76
C ASP A 120 11.51 12.83 -3.20
N ALA A 121 12.51 13.18 -4.00
CA ALA A 121 12.31 13.57 -5.40
C ALA A 121 11.78 12.44 -6.30
N SER A 122 11.90 11.18 -5.86
CA SER A 122 11.37 9.99 -6.55
C SER A 122 9.94 9.65 -6.10
N GLY A 123 9.42 10.36 -5.09
CA GLY A 123 8.11 10.11 -4.49
C GLY A 123 8.14 9.04 -3.40
N ASP A 124 9.31 8.60 -2.94
CA ASP A 124 9.44 7.63 -1.85
C ASP A 124 9.32 8.32 -0.49
N THR A 125 8.64 7.66 0.45
CA THR A 125 8.50 8.14 1.83
C THR A 125 9.87 8.33 2.49
N GLN A 126 10.08 9.48 3.15
CA GLN A 126 11.28 9.75 3.94
C GLN A 126 11.00 9.64 5.43
N ILE A 127 12.04 9.25 6.16
CA ILE A 127 12.06 9.21 7.62
C ILE A 127 13.29 9.91 8.16
N ASP A 128 13.14 10.59 9.29
CA ASP A 128 14.25 11.06 10.10
C ASP A 128 14.47 10.13 11.28
N VAL A 129 15.71 9.95 11.68
CA VAL A 129 16.09 9.10 12.82
C VAL A 129 16.87 9.89 13.86
N TYR A 130 16.68 9.55 15.14
CA TYR A 130 17.38 10.14 16.27
C TYR A 130 17.74 9.08 17.32
N PRO A 131 18.89 9.14 18.02
CA PRO A 131 20.02 10.08 17.82
C PRO A 131 20.57 10.07 16.41
N LYS A 132 21.28 11.15 16.04
CA LYS A 132 21.99 11.22 14.78
C LYS A 132 22.99 10.07 14.69
N PRO A 133 22.95 9.22 13.67
CA PRO A 133 23.88 8.09 13.57
C PRO A 133 25.34 8.53 13.66
N ASP A 134 26.12 7.84 14.50
CA ASP A 134 27.57 8.01 14.62
C ASP A 134 28.34 7.02 13.74
N GLY A 135 27.65 6.16 13.01
CA GLY A 135 28.23 5.15 12.14
C GLY A 135 27.18 4.42 11.30
N VAL A 136 27.58 3.27 10.80
CA VAL A 136 26.76 2.42 9.94
C VAL A 136 25.89 1.49 10.79
N TYR A 137 24.58 1.63 10.68
CA TYR A 137 23.58 0.77 11.29
C TYR A 137 22.67 0.20 10.21
N SER A 138 22.24 -1.05 10.37
CA SER A 138 21.24 -1.69 9.52
C SER A 138 19.86 -1.52 10.14
N LEU A 139 19.01 -0.70 9.52
CA LEU A 139 17.63 -0.49 9.96
C LEU A 139 16.69 -1.29 9.06
N LYS A 140 15.89 -2.17 9.65
CA LYS A 140 14.87 -2.97 8.94
C LYS A 140 13.51 -2.35 9.15
N ALA A 141 13.00 -1.67 8.12
CA ALA A 141 11.67 -1.09 8.10
C ALA A 141 10.66 -2.15 7.61
N LYS A 142 9.70 -2.50 8.45
CA LYS A 142 8.54 -3.33 8.11
C LYS A 142 7.41 -2.42 7.67
N LEU A 143 6.97 -2.58 6.42
CA LEU A 143 5.94 -1.69 5.85
C LEU A 143 4.96 -2.47 4.97
N VAL A 144 3.78 -1.88 4.78
CA VAL A 144 2.89 -2.22 3.67
C VAL A 144 3.23 -1.30 2.51
N ASN A 145 3.61 -1.90 1.39
CA ASN A 145 3.93 -1.18 0.17
C ASN A 145 2.85 -1.43 -0.88
N ARG A 146 2.13 -0.37 -1.27
CA ARG A 146 1.13 -0.47 -2.33
C ARG A 146 1.82 -0.54 -3.68
N ASN A 147 1.38 -1.51 -4.50
CA ASN A 147 1.99 -1.73 -5.80
C ASN A 147 1.60 -0.63 -6.80
N ALA A 148 2.50 -0.32 -7.73
CA ALA A 148 2.21 0.54 -8.87
C ALA A 148 0.98 0.03 -9.65
N ALA A 149 0.39 0.89 -10.47
CA ALA A 149 -0.68 0.51 -11.38
C ALA A 149 -0.22 -0.61 -12.32
N LEU A 150 -1.15 -1.52 -12.64
CA LEU A 150 -0.91 -2.58 -13.61
C LEU A 150 -0.83 -1.95 -15.00
N SER A 151 0.23 -2.22 -15.74
CA SER A 151 0.49 -1.61 -17.06
C SER A 151 0.68 -2.64 -18.17
N SER A 152 1.28 -3.76 -17.86
CA SER A 152 1.49 -4.86 -18.80
C SER A 152 0.44 -5.95 -18.61
N ASP A 153 0.02 -6.61 -19.69
CA ASP A 153 -0.93 -7.73 -19.68
C ASP A 153 -0.54 -8.85 -18.72
N SER A 154 0.76 -9.05 -18.51
CA SER A 154 1.35 -10.07 -17.64
C SER A 154 1.47 -9.64 -16.17
N ASP A 155 1.30 -8.35 -15.85
CA ASP A 155 1.39 -7.86 -14.48
C ASP A 155 0.41 -8.59 -13.58
N THR A 156 0.85 -8.98 -12.40
CA THR A 156 0.04 -9.79 -11.49
C THR A 156 -0.46 -8.98 -10.30
N LEU A 157 -1.76 -9.11 -10.04
CA LEU A 157 -2.39 -8.55 -8.86
C LEU A 157 -1.92 -9.32 -7.60
N ALA A 158 -1.39 -8.61 -6.61
CA ALA A 158 -0.92 -9.19 -5.35
C ALA A 158 -2.04 -9.45 -4.33
N ILE A 159 -3.08 -8.60 -4.33
CA ILE A 159 -4.24 -8.67 -3.42
C ILE A 159 -5.32 -9.63 -3.95
N PRO A 160 -6.33 -9.99 -3.14
CA PRO A 160 -7.45 -10.81 -3.60
C PRO A 160 -8.17 -10.21 -4.80
N SER A 161 -8.40 -11.02 -5.83
CA SER A 161 -8.91 -10.53 -7.13
C SER A 161 -10.42 -10.28 -7.14
N GLN A 162 -11.21 -10.99 -6.34
CA GLN A 162 -12.67 -10.88 -6.38
C GLN A 162 -13.17 -9.47 -5.97
N PRO A 163 -12.69 -8.86 -4.86
CA PRO A 163 -13.06 -7.48 -4.53
C PRO A 163 -12.74 -6.49 -5.65
N VAL A 164 -11.56 -6.62 -6.28
CA VAL A 164 -11.14 -5.74 -7.38
C VAL A 164 -12.05 -5.88 -8.59
N ILE A 165 -12.36 -7.12 -9.00
CA ILE A 165 -13.23 -7.39 -10.14
C ILE A 165 -14.63 -6.82 -9.90
N HIS A 166 -15.23 -7.08 -8.74
CA HIS A 166 -16.58 -6.60 -8.44
C HIS A 166 -16.65 -5.09 -8.27
N MET A 167 -15.61 -4.47 -7.68
CA MET A 167 -15.50 -3.02 -7.59
C MET A 167 -15.37 -2.38 -8.99
N ALA A 168 -14.53 -2.94 -9.87
CA ALA A 168 -14.39 -2.47 -11.25
C ALA A 168 -15.73 -2.57 -12.02
N VAL A 169 -16.47 -3.67 -11.86
CA VAL A 169 -17.81 -3.83 -12.46
C VAL A 169 -18.78 -2.78 -11.93
N ALA A 170 -18.77 -2.49 -10.62
CA ALA A 170 -19.63 -1.47 -10.01
C ALA A 170 -19.33 -0.06 -10.55
N LEU A 171 -18.04 0.29 -10.67
CA LEU A 171 -17.58 1.56 -11.21
C LEU A 171 -18.01 1.73 -12.69
N LEU A 172 -17.80 0.69 -13.51
CA LEU A 172 -18.21 0.69 -14.93
C LEU A 172 -19.73 0.73 -15.11
N ALA A 173 -20.49 -0.01 -14.29
CA ALA A 173 -21.95 0.05 -14.32
C ALA A 173 -22.47 1.46 -13.99
N ARG A 174 -21.81 2.15 -13.05
CA ARG A 174 -22.11 3.55 -12.71
C ARG A 174 -21.81 4.50 -13.87
N GLU A 175 -20.65 4.36 -14.50
CA GLU A 175 -20.25 5.18 -15.65
C GLU A 175 -21.21 5.02 -16.84
N ARG A 176 -21.60 3.79 -17.16
CA ARG A 176 -22.55 3.50 -18.24
C ARG A 176 -23.99 3.91 -17.94
N GLY A 177 -24.34 4.21 -16.70
CA GLY A 177 -25.73 4.45 -16.28
C GLY A 177 -26.62 3.22 -16.45
N GLU A 178 -26.04 2.05 -16.56
CA GLU A 178 -26.77 0.80 -16.79
C GLU A 178 -27.49 0.32 -15.52
N THR A 179 -28.80 0.11 -15.66
CA THR A 179 -29.64 -0.47 -14.62
C THR A 179 -30.10 -1.90 -14.94
N GLY A 180 -29.45 -2.58 -15.89
CA GLY A 180 -29.83 -3.86 -16.48
C GLY A 180 -30.21 -4.98 -15.52
N GLY A 181 -31.34 -4.85 -14.82
CA GLY A 181 -31.88 -5.80 -13.83
C GLY A 181 -31.32 -5.67 -12.43
N THR A 182 -30.17 -5.03 -12.24
CA THR A 182 -29.52 -4.78 -10.96
C THR A 182 -29.13 -3.32 -10.88
N SER A 183 -29.54 -2.63 -9.80
CA SER A 183 -29.21 -1.22 -9.62
C SER A 183 -27.74 -1.03 -9.28
N THR A 184 -27.15 0.11 -9.65
CA THR A 184 -25.77 0.45 -9.31
C THR A 184 -25.44 0.27 -7.80
N PRO A 185 -26.32 0.66 -6.85
CA PRO A 185 -26.12 0.41 -5.43
C PRO A 185 -25.95 -1.09 -5.07
N GLU A 186 -26.63 -1.99 -5.80
CA GLU A 186 -26.50 -3.43 -5.57
C GLU A 186 -25.14 -3.96 -6.02
N TYR A 187 -24.56 -3.44 -7.10
CA TYR A 187 -23.20 -3.78 -7.52
C TYR A 187 -22.18 -3.35 -6.49
N PHE A 188 -22.30 -2.15 -5.93
CA PHE A 188 -21.45 -1.69 -4.84
C PHE A 188 -21.61 -2.53 -3.57
N ALA A 189 -22.85 -2.86 -3.19
CA ALA A 189 -23.11 -3.73 -2.03
C ALA A 189 -22.49 -5.13 -2.19
N ILE A 190 -22.50 -5.69 -3.39
CA ILE A 190 -21.84 -6.94 -3.71
C ILE A 190 -20.31 -6.80 -3.61
N ALA A 191 -19.75 -5.71 -4.16
CA ALA A 191 -18.32 -5.44 -4.09
C ALA A 191 -17.84 -5.29 -2.64
N ASP A 192 -18.58 -4.54 -1.81
CA ASP A 192 -18.30 -4.34 -0.38
C ASP A 192 -18.36 -5.65 0.41
N ARG A 193 -19.29 -6.55 0.06
CA ARG A 193 -19.34 -7.88 0.67
C ARG A 193 -18.10 -8.70 0.36
N TYR A 194 -17.67 -8.75 -0.90
CA TYR A 194 -16.42 -9.44 -1.27
C TYR A 194 -15.20 -8.82 -0.61
N LEU A 195 -15.18 -7.50 -0.46
CA LEU A 195 -14.13 -6.78 0.25
C LEU A 195 -14.10 -7.17 1.73
N SER A 196 -15.24 -7.14 2.41
CA SER A 196 -15.36 -7.52 3.82
C SER A 196 -14.95 -8.97 4.06
N ASP A 197 -15.39 -9.90 3.21
CA ASP A 197 -15.02 -11.30 3.30
C ASP A 197 -13.50 -11.50 3.11
N ALA A 198 -12.90 -10.78 2.15
CA ALA A 198 -11.46 -10.84 1.89
C ALA A 198 -10.64 -10.26 3.06
N ILE A 199 -11.09 -9.15 3.66
CA ILE A 199 -10.47 -8.56 4.86
C ILE A 199 -10.54 -9.56 6.03
N ALA A 200 -11.71 -10.18 6.27
CA ALA A 200 -11.87 -11.16 7.34
C ALA A 200 -10.91 -12.36 7.17
N MET A 201 -10.72 -12.83 5.93
CA MET A 201 -9.78 -13.92 5.64
C MET A 201 -8.32 -13.49 5.83
N ASP A 202 -7.96 -12.26 5.47
CA ASP A 202 -6.60 -11.77 5.63
C ASP A 202 -6.26 -11.49 7.10
N ALA A 203 -7.22 -10.93 7.87
CA ALA A 203 -7.08 -10.67 9.30
C ALA A 203 -6.78 -11.95 10.10
N GLN A 204 -7.32 -13.09 9.71
CA GLN A 204 -7.07 -14.38 10.38
C GLN A 204 -5.60 -14.84 10.28
N LYS A 205 -4.81 -14.33 9.32
CA LYS A 205 -3.40 -14.67 9.19
C LYS A 205 -2.52 -14.04 10.26
N HIS A 206 -3.01 -13.00 10.95
CA HIS A 206 -2.27 -12.22 11.95
C HIS A 206 -3.07 -12.09 13.26
N PRO A 207 -3.39 -13.20 13.95
CA PRO A 207 -4.19 -13.18 15.18
C PRO A 207 -3.50 -12.41 16.32
N GLU A 208 -2.18 -12.33 16.31
CA GLU A 208 -1.38 -11.65 17.33
C GLU A 208 -1.51 -10.11 17.29
N GLU A 209 -1.92 -9.56 16.16
CA GLU A 209 -2.09 -8.12 15.99
C GLU A 209 -3.49 -7.65 16.42
N THR A 210 -4.36 -8.57 16.82
CA THR A 210 -5.69 -8.25 17.37
C THR A 210 -5.54 -7.87 18.84
N ILE A 211 -5.17 -6.62 19.13
CA ILE A 211 -5.13 -6.11 20.47
C ILE A 211 -6.57 -5.77 20.89
N PHE A 212 -7.17 -6.64 21.69
CA PHE A 212 -8.41 -6.31 22.41
C PHE A 212 -8.03 -5.44 23.61
N TYR A 213 -8.31 -4.14 23.53
CA TYR A 213 -8.36 -3.33 24.73
C TYR A 213 -9.60 -3.74 25.52
N THR A 214 -9.42 -4.51 26.57
CA THR A 214 -10.43 -4.62 27.62
C THR A 214 -10.46 -3.30 28.39
N PRO A 215 -11.62 -2.67 28.55
CA PRO A 215 -11.75 -1.40 29.28
C PRO A 215 -11.41 -1.54 30.75
#